data_f7a45c9d9dd62a6e48b7f5c839095a1b
#
_entry.id   f7a45c9d9dd62a6e48b7f5c839095a1b
#
_cell.length_a   1.000
_cell.length_b   1.000
_cell.length_c   1.000
_cell.angle_alpha   90.00
_cell.angle_beta   90.00
_cell.angle_gamma   90.00
#
_symmetry.space_group_name_H-M   'P 1'
#
loop_
_entity.id
_entity.type
_entity.pdbx_description
1 polymer ?
#
loop_
_entity_poly.entity_id
_entity_poly.type
_entity_poly.pdbx_seq_one_letter_code
_entity_poly.pdbx_strand_id
1 'polypeptide(L)'
;MEKQTVPFSQLLRDAVEKPGILSQAYSQFHNYSIGNQLWAWSQCLAREIPLGPIATFKKWQELGRQVQKGQKAISLVMPVTIAKKDDAGEKTGEFFSLFTVRNNWFVLSQTEGDDYQHEAVTPEWNKAKALEALGITESSFDLVNGNVQGYAQLDSIAVNPVAEFPHKTRFHEIAHVVLGHTK
;
A
#
# COMPACT_ATOMS: atom_id res chain seq x y z
N MET A 1 13.37 -29.58 -5.12
CA MET A 1 13.49 -28.27 -5.77
C MET A 1 13.38 -27.23 -4.68
N GLU A 2 14.48 -26.61 -4.32
CA GLU A 2 14.48 -25.46 -3.41
C GLU A 2 13.71 -24.31 -4.06
N LYS A 3 12.66 -23.85 -3.39
CA LYS A 3 11.93 -22.65 -3.81
C LYS A 3 12.86 -21.46 -3.56
N GLN A 4 13.47 -20.93 -4.63
CA GLN A 4 14.15 -19.64 -4.57
C GLN A 4 13.16 -18.58 -4.14
N THR A 5 13.20 -18.19 -2.88
CA THR A 5 12.51 -17.00 -2.39
C THR A 5 13.28 -15.79 -2.91
N VAL A 6 12.64 -15.02 -3.79
CA VAL A 6 13.21 -13.78 -4.30
C VAL A 6 13.42 -12.82 -3.11
N PRO A 7 14.62 -12.26 -2.91
CA PRO A 7 14.87 -11.33 -1.83
C PRO A 7 13.94 -10.10 -1.94
N PHE A 8 13.47 -9.60 -0.81
CA PHE A 8 12.55 -8.45 -0.79
C PHE A 8 13.12 -7.20 -1.49
N SER A 9 14.43 -6.97 -1.37
CA SER A 9 15.14 -5.91 -2.10
C SER A 9 15.05 -6.05 -3.62
N GLN A 10 15.02 -7.29 -4.13
CA GLN A 10 14.84 -7.54 -5.56
C GLN A 10 13.39 -7.28 -5.99
N LEU A 11 12.40 -7.65 -5.17
CA LEU A 11 10.99 -7.33 -5.44
C LEU A 11 10.76 -5.82 -5.55
N LEU A 12 11.39 -5.04 -4.67
CA LEU A 12 11.29 -3.57 -4.72
C LEU A 12 11.92 -2.99 -6.00
N ARG A 13 13.10 -3.48 -6.40
CA ARG A 13 13.73 -3.06 -7.67
C ARG A 13 12.85 -3.40 -8.86
N ASP A 14 12.41 -4.65 -8.94
CA ASP A 14 11.54 -5.11 -10.04
C ASP A 14 10.26 -4.27 -10.12
N ALA A 15 9.69 -3.89 -8.98
CA ALA A 15 8.49 -3.07 -8.92
C ALA A 15 8.70 -1.65 -9.45
N VAL A 16 9.90 -1.08 -9.27
CA VAL A 16 10.26 0.25 -9.80
C VAL A 16 10.64 0.18 -11.28
N GLU A 17 11.41 -0.84 -11.67
CA GLU A 17 11.99 -0.95 -13.00
C GLU A 17 11.02 -1.55 -14.03
N LYS A 18 10.12 -2.44 -13.62
CA LYS A 18 9.17 -3.12 -14.53
C LYS A 18 7.79 -2.47 -14.49
N PRO A 19 7.30 -1.97 -15.63
CA PRO A 19 5.98 -1.35 -15.70
C PRO A 19 4.86 -2.29 -15.26
N GLY A 20 3.89 -1.76 -14.53
CA GLY A 20 2.66 -2.46 -14.19
C GLY A 20 2.67 -3.28 -12.90
N ILE A 21 3.83 -3.65 -12.35
CA ILE A 21 3.90 -4.43 -11.09
C ILE A 21 3.24 -3.67 -9.94
N LEU A 22 3.62 -2.41 -9.71
CA LEU A 22 3.04 -1.58 -8.66
C LEU A 22 1.53 -1.40 -8.85
N SER A 23 1.09 -1.17 -10.08
CA SER A 23 -0.33 -1.01 -10.40
C SER A 23 -1.13 -2.28 -10.12
N GLN A 24 -0.63 -3.46 -10.51
CA GLN A 24 -1.27 -4.74 -10.23
C GLN A 24 -1.31 -5.06 -8.73
N ALA A 25 -0.21 -4.85 -8.02
CA ALA A 25 -0.16 -5.06 -6.58
C ALA A 25 -1.13 -4.12 -5.86
N TYR A 26 -1.13 -2.84 -6.21
CA TYR A 26 -2.02 -1.84 -5.62
C TYR A 26 -3.49 -2.13 -5.89
N SER A 27 -3.86 -2.46 -7.12
CA SER A 27 -5.27 -2.71 -7.49
C SER A 27 -5.91 -3.84 -6.67
N GLN A 28 -5.12 -4.83 -6.26
CA GLN A 28 -5.63 -5.99 -5.53
C GLN A 28 -5.44 -5.89 -4.00
N PHE A 29 -4.43 -5.14 -3.55
CA PHE A 29 -3.97 -5.16 -2.16
C PHE A 29 -3.85 -3.77 -1.52
N HIS A 30 -4.57 -2.77 -2.04
CA HIS A 30 -4.45 -1.36 -1.61
C HIS A 30 -4.67 -1.11 -0.11
N ASN A 31 -5.36 -1.98 0.61
CA ASN A 31 -5.58 -1.88 2.05
C ASN A 31 -4.35 -2.29 2.90
N TYR A 32 -3.27 -2.70 2.25
CA TYR A 32 -2.04 -3.12 2.91
C TYR A 32 -0.89 -2.16 2.58
N SER A 33 0.16 -2.15 3.41
CA SER A 33 1.36 -1.39 3.09
C SER A 33 1.97 -1.83 1.77
N ILE A 34 2.67 -0.93 1.06
CA ILE A 34 3.26 -1.23 -0.25
C ILE A 34 4.18 -2.47 -0.21
N GLY A 35 4.93 -2.65 0.88
CA GLY A 35 5.75 -3.83 1.08
C GLY A 35 4.95 -5.13 1.14
N ASN A 36 3.82 -5.12 1.86
CA ASN A 36 2.92 -6.26 1.93
C ASN A 36 2.18 -6.50 0.61
N GLN A 37 1.82 -5.43 -0.12
CA GLN A 37 1.21 -5.55 -1.44
C GLN A 37 2.13 -6.31 -2.41
N LEU A 38 3.38 -5.89 -2.50
CA LEU A 38 4.38 -6.52 -3.37
C LEU A 38 4.69 -7.94 -2.92
N TRP A 39 4.75 -8.18 -1.61
CA TRP A 39 5.02 -9.52 -1.10
C TRP A 39 3.85 -10.47 -1.33
N ALA A 40 2.58 -10.03 -1.13
CA ALA A 40 1.40 -10.81 -1.48
C ALA A 40 1.38 -11.14 -2.97
N TRP A 41 1.59 -10.14 -3.82
CA TRP A 41 1.66 -10.26 -5.27
C TRP A 41 2.70 -11.32 -5.71
N SER A 42 3.93 -11.24 -5.18
CA SER A 42 4.99 -12.18 -5.52
C SER A 42 4.68 -13.63 -5.10
N GLN A 43 4.04 -13.81 -3.94
CA GLN A 43 3.62 -15.13 -3.47
C GLN A 43 2.51 -15.72 -4.34
N CYS A 44 1.56 -14.89 -4.79
CA CYS A 44 0.52 -15.31 -5.72
C CYS A 44 1.14 -15.79 -7.03
N LEU A 45 2.05 -15.01 -7.63
CA LEU A 45 2.73 -15.40 -8.87
C LEU A 45 3.54 -16.69 -8.71
N ALA A 46 4.36 -16.79 -7.66
CA ALA A 46 5.20 -17.97 -7.42
C ALA A 46 4.43 -19.26 -7.17
N ARG A 47 3.15 -19.15 -6.83
CA ARG A 47 2.26 -20.28 -6.54
C ARG A 47 1.14 -20.45 -7.57
N GLU A 48 1.14 -19.62 -8.62
CA GLU A 48 0.10 -19.62 -9.65
C GLU A 48 -1.32 -19.40 -9.08
N ILE A 49 -1.41 -18.60 -8.00
CA ILE A 49 -2.69 -18.23 -7.38
C ILE A 49 -3.24 -17.02 -8.13
N PRO A 50 -4.47 -17.08 -8.68
CA PRO A 50 -5.10 -15.92 -9.30
C PRO A 50 -5.15 -14.74 -8.34
N LEU A 51 -4.72 -13.56 -8.79
CA LEU A 51 -4.76 -12.33 -8.00
C LEU A 51 -6.23 -11.99 -7.64
N GLY A 52 -6.41 -11.49 -6.44
CA GLY A 52 -7.72 -11.10 -5.95
C GLY A 52 -7.67 -10.59 -4.51
N PRO A 53 -8.80 -10.17 -3.95
CA PRO A 53 -8.87 -9.74 -2.56
C PRO A 53 -8.30 -10.78 -1.61
N ILE A 54 -7.56 -10.32 -0.59
CA ILE A 54 -7.05 -11.18 0.47
C ILE A 54 -7.67 -10.82 1.82
N ALA A 55 -7.95 -11.83 2.61
CA ALA A 55 -8.40 -11.65 3.97
C ALA A 55 -7.87 -12.80 4.86
N THR A 56 -7.97 -12.59 6.18
CA THR A 56 -7.62 -13.65 7.13
C THR A 56 -8.64 -14.77 7.09
N PHE A 57 -8.25 -15.96 7.54
CA PHE A 57 -9.15 -17.11 7.66
C PHE A 57 -10.46 -16.74 8.38
N LYS A 58 -10.34 -16.08 9.54
CA LYS A 58 -11.52 -15.64 10.31
C LYS A 58 -12.39 -14.64 9.53
N LYS A 59 -11.77 -13.70 8.81
CA LYS A 59 -12.51 -12.71 8.03
C LYS A 59 -13.29 -13.36 6.89
N TRP A 60 -12.72 -14.37 6.21
CA TRP A 60 -13.45 -15.14 5.21
C TRP A 60 -14.66 -15.86 5.79
N GLN A 61 -14.54 -16.45 6.99
CA GLN A 61 -15.69 -17.07 7.68
C GLN A 61 -16.79 -16.05 8.00
N GLU A 62 -16.44 -14.85 8.47
CA GLU A 62 -17.39 -13.75 8.70
C GLU A 62 -18.11 -13.30 7.42
N LEU A 63 -17.49 -13.49 6.26
CA LEU A 63 -18.03 -13.17 4.94
C LEU A 63 -18.77 -14.37 4.30
N GLY A 64 -19.11 -15.42 5.07
CA GLY A 64 -19.79 -16.60 4.56
C GLY A 64 -18.94 -17.51 3.68
N ARG A 65 -17.61 -17.37 3.73
CA ARG A 65 -16.68 -18.14 2.90
C ARG A 65 -15.74 -19.01 3.73
N GLN A 66 -15.37 -20.16 3.19
CA GLN A 66 -14.44 -21.07 3.82
C GLN A 66 -13.18 -21.25 2.95
N VAL A 67 -12.02 -21.32 3.59
CA VAL A 67 -10.78 -21.65 2.90
C VAL A 67 -10.82 -23.13 2.49
N GLN A 68 -10.56 -23.40 1.23
CA GLN A 68 -10.57 -24.74 0.66
C GLN A 68 -9.49 -25.59 1.31
N LYS A 69 -9.79 -26.89 1.48
CA LYS A 69 -8.86 -27.86 2.09
C LYS A 69 -7.54 -27.93 1.29
N GLY A 70 -6.43 -27.85 2.00
CA GLY A 70 -5.09 -27.95 1.40
C GLY A 70 -4.49 -26.64 0.91
N GLN A 71 -5.25 -25.54 0.93
CA GLN A 71 -4.72 -24.21 0.58
C GLN A 71 -3.69 -23.73 1.59
N LYS A 72 -2.63 -23.07 1.09
CA LYS A 72 -1.57 -22.49 1.91
C LYS A 72 -1.74 -20.99 2.04
N ALA A 73 -1.67 -20.49 3.27
CA ALA A 73 -1.80 -19.07 3.56
C ALA A 73 -0.70 -18.24 2.86
N ILE A 74 -1.05 -16.99 2.56
CA ILE A 74 -0.12 -15.92 2.18
C ILE A 74 0.47 -15.33 3.45
N SER A 75 1.77 -15.03 3.41
CA SER A 75 2.51 -14.43 4.50
C SER A 75 2.55 -12.92 4.36
N LEU A 76 2.25 -12.19 5.42
CA LEU A 76 2.43 -10.73 5.49
C LEU A 76 3.25 -10.36 6.72
N VAL A 77 3.88 -9.19 6.65
CA VAL A 77 4.58 -8.58 7.79
C VAL A 77 3.59 -7.75 8.59
N MET A 78 3.46 -8.07 9.86
CA MET A 78 2.54 -7.38 10.76
C MET A 78 3.26 -6.81 11.96
N PRO A 79 2.92 -5.58 12.40
CA PRO A 79 3.39 -5.08 13.67
C PRO A 79 2.71 -5.86 14.81
N VAL A 80 3.50 -6.28 15.79
CA VAL A 80 3.01 -6.89 17.02
C VAL A 80 3.48 -6.01 18.17
N THR A 81 2.54 -5.52 18.95
CA THR A 81 2.85 -4.75 20.16
C THR A 81 3.16 -5.69 21.31
N ILE A 82 4.33 -5.55 21.88
CA ILE A 82 4.82 -6.36 22.99
C ILE A 82 4.98 -5.46 24.20
N ALA A 83 4.40 -5.89 25.34
CA ALA A 83 4.61 -5.21 26.60
C ALA A 83 6.05 -5.47 27.09
N LYS A 84 6.75 -4.40 27.44
CA LYS A 84 8.08 -4.48 28.04
C LYS A 84 7.96 -5.02 29.46
N LYS A 85 8.84 -5.93 29.82
CA LYS A 85 8.95 -6.47 31.15
C LYS A 85 10.25 -6.00 31.81
N ASP A 86 10.24 -5.82 33.12
CA ASP A 86 11.45 -5.58 33.91
C ASP A 86 12.22 -6.89 34.16
N ASP A 87 13.33 -6.78 34.87
CA ASP A 87 14.19 -7.93 35.23
C ASP A 87 13.50 -8.94 36.16
N ALA A 88 12.41 -8.55 36.82
CA ALA A 88 11.57 -9.41 37.64
C ALA A 88 10.44 -10.09 36.82
N GLY A 89 10.30 -9.76 35.52
CA GLY A 89 9.28 -10.30 34.65
C GLY A 89 7.93 -9.58 34.71
N GLU A 90 7.82 -8.50 35.49
CA GLU A 90 6.61 -7.69 35.62
C GLU A 90 6.47 -6.71 34.45
N LYS A 91 5.23 -6.42 34.08
CA LYS A 91 4.95 -5.47 32.96
C LYS A 91 5.25 -4.04 33.42
N THR A 92 6.14 -3.35 32.73
CA THR A 92 6.52 -1.95 33.04
C THR A 92 5.48 -0.92 32.60
N GLY A 93 4.43 -1.32 31.86
CA GLY A 93 3.47 -0.41 31.24
C GLY A 93 3.96 0.19 29.90
N GLU A 94 5.23 0.00 29.55
CA GLU A 94 5.77 0.38 28.26
C GLU A 94 5.50 -0.69 27.19
N PHE A 95 5.39 -0.25 25.93
CA PHE A 95 5.18 -1.13 24.79
C PHE A 95 6.18 -0.81 23.69
N PHE A 96 6.60 -1.84 22.96
CA PHE A 96 7.36 -1.66 21.73
C PHE A 96 6.72 -2.48 20.59
N SER A 97 6.91 -2.04 19.37
CA SER A 97 6.42 -2.73 18.19
C SER A 97 7.53 -3.56 17.56
N LEU A 98 7.25 -4.83 17.34
CA LEU A 98 8.09 -5.75 16.60
C LEU A 98 7.36 -6.17 15.33
N PHE A 99 8.06 -6.14 14.21
CA PHE A 99 7.51 -6.67 12.95
C PHE A 99 7.75 -8.17 12.84
N THR A 100 6.69 -8.93 12.61
CA THR A 100 6.75 -10.39 12.46
C THR A 100 6.01 -10.84 11.22
N VAL A 101 6.48 -11.93 10.62
CA VAL A 101 5.80 -12.58 9.51
C VAL A 101 4.68 -13.47 10.05
N ARG A 102 3.48 -13.29 9.52
CA ARG A 102 2.30 -14.09 9.86
C ARG A 102 1.74 -14.76 8.61
N ASN A 103 1.43 -16.05 8.70
CA ASN A 103 0.86 -16.88 7.62
C ASN A 103 -0.63 -17.08 7.89
N ASN A 104 -1.46 -16.09 7.58
CA ASN A 104 -2.87 -16.11 7.95
C ASN A 104 -3.82 -15.52 6.89
N TRP A 105 -3.32 -15.16 5.72
CA TRP A 105 -4.14 -14.56 4.66
C TRP A 105 -4.36 -15.54 3.52
N PHE A 106 -5.54 -15.46 2.92
CA PHE A 106 -5.93 -16.28 1.79
C PHE A 106 -6.54 -15.38 0.72
N VAL A 107 -6.28 -15.67 -0.55
CA VAL A 107 -6.90 -14.99 -1.69
C VAL A 107 -8.32 -15.51 -1.86
N LEU A 108 -9.23 -14.70 -2.39
CA LEU A 108 -10.60 -15.10 -2.72
C LEU A 108 -10.65 -16.42 -3.51
N SER A 109 -9.75 -16.61 -4.47
CA SER A 109 -9.66 -17.85 -5.28
C SER A 109 -9.28 -19.10 -4.48
N GLN A 110 -8.79 -18.96 -3.26
CA GLN A 110 -8.48 -20.05 -2.34
C GLN A 110 -9.68 -20.38 -1.42
N THR A 111 -10.81 -19.74 -1.62
CA THR A 111 -12.01 -19.88 -0.79
C THR A 111 -13.21 -20.33 -1.60
N GLU A 112 -14.18 -20.91 -0.93
CA GLU A 112 -15.49 -21.30 -1.46
C GLU A 112 -16.61 -20.83 -0.51
N GLY A 113 -17.83 -20.68 -0.99
CA GLY A 113 -18.99 -20.19 -0.22
C GLY A 113 -19.72 -19.10 -0.97
N ASP A 114 -20.33 -18.16 -0.23
CA ASP A 114 -21.17 -17.12 -0.78
C ASP A 114 -20.46 -16.26 -1.81
N ASP A 115 -21.22 -15.71 -2.77
CA ASP A 115 -20.67 -14.79 -3.76
C ASP A 115 -20.11 -13.54 -3.08
N TYR A 116 -18.80 -13.35 -3.23
CA TYR A 116 -18.10 -12.18 -2.72
C TYR A 116 -18.06 -11.10 -3.79
N GLN A 117 -18.89 -10.10 -3.61
CA GLN A 117 -18.80 -8.88 -4.41
C GLN A 117 -17.82 -7.93 -3.74
N HIS A 118 -16.65 -7.79 -4.33
CA HIS A 118 -15.70 -6.77 -3.93
C HIS A 118 -16.19 -5.42 -4.45
N GLU A 119 -16.93 -4.70 -3.62
CA GLU A 119 -17.08 -3.26 -3.85
C GLU A 119 -15.70 -2.64 -3.66
N ALA A 120 -15.02 -2.39 -4.76
CA ALA A 120 -13.87 -1.51 -4.76
C ALA A 120 -14.40 -0.10 -4.43
N VAL A 121 -14.54 0.17 -3.13
CA VAL A 121 -14.76 1.54 -2.67
C VAL A 121 -13.47 2.29 -2.98
N THR A 122 -13.40 2.85 -4.18
CA THR A 122 -12.36 3.82 -4.50
C THR A 122 -12.67 5.05 -3.66
N PRO A 123 -11.88 5.38 -2.63
CA PRO A 123 -12.13 6.57 -1.83
C PRO A 123 -12.20 7.77 -2.76
N GLU A 124 -13.23 8.57 -2.64
CA GLU A 124 -13.32 9.80 -3.40
C GLU A 124 -12.14 10.71 -3.01
N TRP A 125 -11.33 11.08 -4.01
CA TRP A 125 -10.18 11.95 -3.80
C TRP A 125 -10.66 13.34 -3.35
N ASN A 126 -10.33 13.70 -2.12
CA ASN A 126 -10.60 15.03 -1.60
C ASN A 126 -9.30 15.85 -1.52
N LYS A 127 -9.07 16.69 -2.52
CA LYS A 127 -7.89 17.55 -2.63
C LYS A 127 -7.71 18.45 -1.40
N ALA A 128 -8.77 19.08 -0.95
CA ALA A 128 -8.69 20.04 0.17
C ALA A 128 -8.23 19.35 1.46
N LYS A 129 -8.83 18.21 1.80
CA LYS A 129 -8.42 17.42 2.97
C LYS A 129 -6.99 16.93 2.89
N ALA A 130 -6.53 16.52 1.70
CA ALA A 130 -5.17 16.02 1.51
C ALA A 130 -4.14 17.14 1.70
N LEU A 131 -4.36 18.29 1.12
CA LEU A 131 -3.49 19.46 1.26
C LEU A 131 -3.47 19.98 2.71
N GLU A 132 -4.63 20.08 3.36
CA GLU A 132 -4.75 20.47 4.76
C GLU A 132 -3.98 19.50 5.69
N ALA A 133 -4.16 18.21 5.53
CA ALA A 133 -3.47 17.18 6.33
C ALA A 133 -1.94 17.23 6.19
N LEU A 134 -1.43 17.71 5.05
CA LEU A 134 -0.01 17.84 4.77
C LEU A 134 0.53 19.25 5.10
N GLY A 135 -0.34 20.20 5.48
CA GLY A 135 0.05 21.60 5.69
C GLY A 135 0.49 22.30 4.41
N ILE A 136 -0.01 21.87 3.26
CA ILE A 136 0.37 22.39 1.94
C ILE A 136 -0.74 23.29 1.41
N THR A 137 -0.36 24.44 0.84
CA THR A 137 -1.27 25.34 0.14
C THR A 137 -1.14 25.21 -1.37
N GLU A 138 -2.26 25.28 -2.10
CA GLU A 138 -2.23 25.37 -3.57
C GLU A 138 -2.47 26.82 -3.98
N SER A 139 -1.46 27.46 -4.56
CA SER A 139 -1.50 28.82 -5.07
C SER A 139 -1.90 28.87 -6.55
N SER A 140 -2.26 30.06 -7.03
CA SER A 140 -2.45 30.28 -8.46
C SER A 140 -1.17 30.05 -9.24
N PHE A 141 -1.31 29.51 -10.45
CA PHE A 141 -0.15 29.29 -11.34
C PHE A 141 0.08 30.57 -12.16
N ASP A 142 1.18 31.26 -11.84
CA ASP A 142 1.47 32.59 -12.40
C ASP A 142 2.46 32.58 -13.59
N LEU A 143 3.00 31.42 -13.95
CA LEU A 143 3.96 31.29 -15.03
C LEU A 143 3.24 31.19 -16.39
N VAL A 144 3.43 32.20 -17.22
CA VAL A 144 2.95 32.18 -18.63
C VAL A 144 3.93 31.36 -19.49
N ASN A 145 4.07 30.08 -19.15
CA ASN A 145 5.00 29.17 -19.84
C ASN A 145 4.30 27.82 -20.04
N GLY A 146 3.92 27.50 -21.25
CA GLY A 146 3.23 26.24 -21.59
C GLY A 146 4.04 24.96 -21.35
N ASN A 147 5.35 25.07 -21.07
CA ASN A 147 6.21 23.91 -20.84
C ASN A 147 6.26 23.50 -19.36
N VAL A 148 5.97 24.43 -18.42
CA VAL A 148 5.95 24.13 -16.99
C VAL A 148 4.57 23.63 -16.62
N GLN A 149 4.50 22.41 -16.13
CA GLN A 149 3.23 21.77 -15.73
C GLN A 149 2.80 22.11 -14.30
N GLY A 150 3.78 22.41 -13.44
CA GLY A 150 3.58 22.81 -12.04
C GLY A 150 4.92 23.18 -11.41
N TYR A 151 4.88 23.68 -10.19
CA TYR A 151 6.04 23.92 -9.36
C TYR A 151 5.67 23.84 -7.87
N ALA A 152 6.69 23.59 -7.04
CA ALA A 152 6.58 23.62 -5.59
C ALA A 152 7.57 24.63 -5.01
N GLN A 153 7.15 25.37 -3.98
CA GLN A 153 7.99 26.35 -3.29
C GLN A 153 7.60 26.41 -1.81
N LEU A 154 8.58 26.19 -0.93
CA LEU A 154 8.33 26.06 0.51
C LEU A 154 7.18 25.05 0.79
N ASP A 155 6.12 25.49 1.42
CA ASP A 155 4.96 24.68 1.75
C ASP A 155 3.77 24.94 0.78
N SER A 156 4.06 25.41 -0.43
CA SER A 156 3.04 25.64 -1.45
C SER A 156 3.35 24.94 -2.77
N ILE A 157 2.28 24.62 -3.49
CA ILE A 157 2.34 24.08 -4.84
C ILE A 157 1.50 24.95 -5.79
N ALA A 158 1.86 24.96 -7.06
CA ALA A 158 1.04 25.52 -8.13
C ALA A 158 0.99 24.55 -9.31
N VAL A 159 -0.19 24.33 -9.86
CA VAL A 159 -0.41 23.42 -10.99
C VAL A 159 -0.95 24.24 -12.16
N ASN A 160 -0.31 24.06 -13.32
CA ASN A 160 -0.75 24.73 -14.55
C ASN A 160 -2.20 24.31 -14.90
N PRO A 161 -3.13 25.26 -15.09
CA PRO A 161 -4.52 24.93 -15.43
C PRO A 161 -4.67 24.11 -16.74
N VAL A 162 -3.68 24.21 -17.63
CA VAL A 162 -3.65 23.47 -18.90
C VAL A 162 -2.71 22.26 -18.87
N ALA A 163 -2.30 21.81 -17.67
CA ALA A 163 -1.48 20.60 -17.54
C ALA A 163 -2.22 19.40 -18.12
N GLU A 164 -1.52 18.58 -18.88
CA GLU A 164 -2.07 17.36 -19.51
C GLU A 164 -2.60 16.38 -18.46
N PHE A 165 -1.88 16.24 -17.34
CA PHE A 165 -2.25 15.37 -16.21
C PHE A 165 -2.21 16.13 -14.89
N PRO A 166 -3.21 16.99 -14.59
CA PRO A 166 -3.14 17.90 -13.45
C PRO A 166 -3.06 17.18 -12.09
N HIS A 167 -3.66 16.01 -11.95
CA HIS A 167 -3.52 15.20 -10.73
C HIS A 167 -2.12 14.62 -10.57
N LYS A 168 -1.53 14.09 -11.62
CA LYS A 168 -0.15 13.57 -11.62
C LYS A 168 0.84 14.68 -11.27
N THR A 169 0.71 15.84 -11.89
CA THR A 169 1.53 17.02 -11.62
C THR A 169 1.39 17.44 -10.14
N ARG A 170 0.16 17.54 -9.64
CA ARG A 170 -0.08 17.88 -8.24
C ARG A 170 0.60 16.92 -7.26
N PHE A 171 0.50 15.61 -7.48
CA PHE A 171 1.19 14.62 -6.65
C PHE A 171 2.71 14.75 -6.72
N HIS A 172 3.26 15.10 -7.88
CA HIS A 172 4.67 15.35 -8.07
C HIS A 172 5.16 16.54 -7.23
N GLU A 173 4.43 17.67 -7.31
CA GLU A 173 4.77 18.87 -6.54
C GLU A 173 4.58 18.67 -5.02
N ILE A 174 3.51 17.97 -4.60
CA ILE A 174 3.33 17.57 -3.20
C ILE A 174 4.53 16.74 -2.71
N ALA A 175 5.02 15.82 -3.52
CA ALA A 175 6.18 15.01 -3.15
C ALA A 175 7.44 15.86 -2.93
N HIS A 176 7.68 16.90 -3.73
CA HIS A 176 8.78 17.83 -3.50
C HIS A 176 8.69 18.53 -2.14
N VAL A 177 7.51 18.98 -1.75
CA VAL A 177 7.28 19.61 -0.43
C VAL A 177 7.53 18.61 0.70
N VAL A 178 6.89 17.44 0.65
CA VAL A 178 6.96 16.40 1.69
C VAL A 178 8.39 15.88 1.87
N LEU A 179 9.16 15.74 0.79
CA LEU A 179 10.56 15.31 0.81
C LEU A 179 11.55 16.43 1.17
N GLY A 180 11.07 17.65 1.37
CA GLY A 180 11.92 18.79 1.74
C GLY A 180 12.78 19.34 0.62
N HIS A 181 12.47 19.07 -0.64
CA HIS A 181 13.22 19.57 -1.80
C HIS A 181 13.00 21.06 -2.07
N THR A 182 12.06 21.67 -1.36
CA THR A 182 11.65 23.08 -1.54
C THR A 182 12.18 24.03 -0.48
N LYS A 183 12.98 23.52 0.47
CA LYS A 183 13.59 24.27 1.59
C LYS A 183 15.02 24.64 1.32
#